data_d7e0fd4175c1868bf824084bfdfeadb9
#
_entry.id   d7e0fd4175c1868bf824084bfdfeadb9
#
_cell.length_a   1.000
_cell.length_b   1.000
_cell.length_c   1.000
_cell.angle_alpha   90.00
_cell.angle_beta   90.00
_cell.angle_gamma   90.00
#
_symmetry.space_group_name_H-M   'P 1'
#
loop_
_entity.id
_entity.type
_entity.pdbx_description
1 polymer ?
#
loop_
_entity_poly.entity_id
_entity_poly.type
_entity_poly.pdbx_seq_one_letter_code
_entity_poly.pdbx_strand_id
1 'polypeptide(L)'
;MLAEGRILYAEHAQDILATTLDLMRSGEPCALVTSLNIEGGAARQLGSLAVITATGDMIGYLSNGCIDRDIIHHGMAAIDNGQVKHLRYGAGSPYLDLKLPCGGALELVIDPAPDLTVLEAALARLLNRQKTALSFAGLDGPVHIEYAPKPALILVGRGAIFRTTAQLAAHMDFELHLASPD
;
A
#
# COMPACT_ATOMS: atom_id res chain seq x y z
N MET A 1 8.96 4.28 -26.37
CA MET A 1 9.52 3.46 -25.29
C MET A 1 8.91 4.02 -24.03
N LEU A 2 7.87 3.36 -23.49
CA LEU A 2 7.26 3.78 -22.23
C LEU A 2 8.32 3.64 -21.15
N ALA A 3 8.56 4.69 -20.36
CA ALA A 3 9.42 4.61 -19.20
C ALA A 3 8.90 3.46 -18.30
N GLU A 4 9.74 2.47 -18.01
CA GLU A 4 9.36 1.46 -17.03
C GLU A 4 9.23 2.13 -15.68
N GLY A 5 8.01 2.20 -15.16
CA GLY A 5 7.74 2.72 -13.84
C GLY A 5 8.47 1.90 -12.78
N ARG A 6 8.87 2.56 -11.69
CA ARG A 6 9.59 1.94 -10.58
C ARG A 6 8.61 1.43 -9.53
N ILE A 7 8.94 0.31 -8.90
CA ILE A 7 8.25 -0.17 -7.70
C ILE A 7 9.12 0.18 -6.50
N LEU A 8 8.59 1.03 -5.62
CA LEU A 8 9.27 1.49 -4.41
C LEU A 8 8.65 0.79 -3.20
N TYR A 9 9.51 0.22 -2.37
CA TYR A 9 9.06 -0.50 -1.18
C TYR A 9 8.44 0.45 -0.17
N ALA A 10 7.21 0.17 0.21
CA ALA A 10 6.52 0.71 1.38
C ALA A 10 5.53 -0.33 1.87
N GLU A 11 5.50 -0.61 3.16
CA GLU A 11 4.68 -1.67 3.73
C GLU A 11 3.48 -1.13 4.51
N HIS A 12 3.69 -0.02 5.22
CA HIS A 12 2.69 0.49 6.15
C HIS A 12 1.72 1.46 5.47
N ALA A 13 0.44 1.31 5.81
CA ALA A 13 -0.62 2.20 5.31
C ALA A 13 -0.31 3.68 5.57
N GLN A 14 0.30 4.00 6.72
CA GLN A 14 0.70 5.36 7.08
C GLN A 14 1.58 6.01 6.03
N ASP A 15 2.60 5.30 5.52
CA ASP A 15 3.56 5.82 4.55
C ASP A 15 2.91 5.96 3.16
N ILE A 16 2.07 4.99 2.78
CA ILE A 16 1.36 5.02 1.49
C ILE A 16 0.30 6.14 1.48
N LEU A 17 -0.45 6.31 2.57
CA LEU A 17 -1.41 7.41 2.69
C LEU A 17 -0.72 8.77 2.66
N ALA A 18 0.43 8.92 3.35
CA ALA A 18 1.21 10.16 3.30
C ALA A 18 1.65 10.47 1.86
N THR A 19 2.23 9.50 1.16
CA THR A 19 2.64 9.67 -0.25
C THR A 19 1.46 9.99 -1.15
N THR A 20 0.31 9.29 -0.99
CA THR A 20 -0.89 9.56 -1.76
C THR A 20 -1.37 10.99 -1.58
N LEU A 21 -1.42 11.47 -0.33
CA LEU A 21 -1.81 12.86 -0.01
C LEU A 21 -0.84 13.89 -0.57
N ASP A 22 0.45 13.63 -0.54
CA ASP A 22 1.46 14.53 -1.11
C ASP A 22 1.31 14.65 -2.63
N LEU A 23 1.08 13.55 -3.35
CA LEU A 23 0.78 13.55 -4.78
C LEU A 23 -0.51 14.33 -5.07
N MET A 24 -1.60 14.07 -4.33
CA MET A 24 -2.88 14.78 -4.52
C MET A 24 -2.74 16.29 -4.28
N ARG A 25 -2.01 16.70 -3.24
CA ARG A 25 -1.78 18.11 -2.91
C ARG A 25 -0.89 18.83 -3.92
N SER A 26 0.06 18.13 -4.53
CA SER A 26 0.89 18.67 -5.61
C SER A 26 0.16 18.71 -6.96
N GLY A 27 -1.05 18.15 -7.03
CA GLY A 27 -1.83 18.05 -8.27
C GLY A 27 -1.31 16.96 -9.22
N GLU A 28 -0.49 16.04 -8.72
CA GLU A 28 -0.02 14.90 -9.49
C GLU A 28 -1.09 13.82 -9.55
N PRO A 29 -1.55 13.41 -10.75
CA PRO A 29 -2.55 12.35 -10.87
C PRO A 29 -2.02 11.03 -10.32
N CYS A 30 -2.80 10.42 -9.44
CA CYS A 30 -2.46 9.12 -8.84
C CYS A 30 -3.69 8.28 -8.58
N ALA A 31 -3.51 6.98 -8.38
CA ALA A 31 -4.57 6.07 -8.00
C ALA A 31 -4.17 5.28 -6.75
N LEU A 32 -5.06 5.24 -5.76
CA LEU A 32 -4.90 4.40 -4.58
C LEU A 32 -5.41 2.99 -4.89
N VAL A 33 -4.59 1.99 -4.61
CA VAL A 33 -4.93 0.58 -4.81
C VAL A 33 -5.04 -0.11 -3.46
N THR A 34 -6.10 -0.91 -3.28
CA THR A 34 -6.36 -1.61 -2.02
C THR A 34 -6.73 -3.06 -2.28
N SER A 35 -6.17 -3.99 -1.51
CA SER A 35 -6.59 -5.39 -1.52
C SER A 35 -7.87 -5.58 -0.69
N LEU A 36 -8.94 -6.04 -1.34
CA LEU A 36 -10.27 -6.17 -0.74
C LEU A 36 -10.61 -7.58 -0.29
N ASN A 37 -10.04 -8.59 -0.95
CA ASN A 37 -10.23 -9.99 -0.61
C ASN A 37 -9.00 -10.81 -0.98
N ILE A 38 -8.70 -11.83 -0.16
CA ILE A 38 -7.59 -12.77 -0.36
C ILE A 38 -8.09 -14.18 -0.08
N GLU A 39 -7.89 -15.07 -1.02
CA GLU A 39 -8.18 -16.50 -0.88
C GLU A 39 -6.87 -17.29 -1.01
N GLY A 40 -6.61 -18.21 -0.09
CA GLY A 40 -5.39 -19.01 -0.08
C GLY A 40 -4.14 -18.23 0.30
N GLY A 41 -3.00 -18.56 -0.29
CA GLY A 41 -1.72 -17.90 -0.01
C GLY A 41 -1.61 -16.55 -0.71
N ALA A 42 -1.11 -15.54 -0.01
CA ALA A 42 -0.82 -14.23 -0.57
C ALA A 42 0.48 -13.65 -0.01
N ALA A 43 1.13 -12.79 -0.78
CA ALA A 43 2.35 -12.09 -0.36
C ALA A 43 2.07 -10.98 0.67
N ARG A 44 0.84 -10.48 0.70
CA ARG A 44 0.40 -9.36 1.54
C ARG A 44 -0.89 -9.71 2.28
N GLN A 45 -1.22 -8.88 3.25
CA GLN A 45 -2.46 -9.01 4.03
C GLN A 45 -3.62 -8.29 3.36
N LEU A 46 -4.84 -8.64 3.77
CA LEU A 46 -6.05 -7.91 3.43
C LEU A 46 -5.89 -6.42 3.83
N GLY A 47 -6.34 -5.52 2.97
CA GLY A 47 -6.20 -4.08 3.19
C GLY A 47 -4.82 -3.51 2.84
N SER A 48 -3.92 -4.29 2.26
CA SER A 48 -2.65 -3.73 1.79
C SER A 48 -2.89 -2.65 0.75
N LEU A 49 -2.16 -1.54 0.90
CA LEU A 49 -2.25 -0.36 0.05
C LEU A 49 -1.06 -0.24 -0.87
N ALA A 50 -1.26 0.39 -2.01
CA ALA A 50 -0.23 0.94 -2.87
C ALA A 50 -0.78 2.19 -3.56
N VAL A 51 0.10 3.11 -3.97
CA VAL A 51 -0.27 4.24 -4.83
C VAL A 51 0.47 4.14 -6.16
N ILE A 52 -0.24 4.39 -7.25
CA ILE A 52 0.29 4.39 -8.62
C ILE A 52 0.23 5.82 -9.14
N THR A 53 1.32 6.28 -9.77
CA THR A 53 1.40 7.58 -10.43
C THR A 53 1.03 7.49 -11.91
N ALA A 54 0.73 8.61 -12.53
CA ALA A 54 0.50 8.68 -13.98
C ALA A 54 1.74 8.26 -14.81
N THR A 55 2.95 8.33 -14.23
CA THR A 55 4.20 7.87 -14.87
C THR A 55 4.45 6.38 -14.73
N GLY A 56 3.59 5.67 -13.98
CA GLY A 56 3.71 4.23 -13.75
C GLY A 56 4.62 3.84 -12.59
N ASP A 57 5.05 4.79 -11.77
CA ASP A 57 5.70 4.45 -10.50
C ASP A 57 4.65 3.89 -9.52
N MET A 58 5.01 2.87 -8.78
CA MET A 58 4.19 2.26 -7.72
C MET A 58 4.92 2.35 -6.40
N ILE A 59 4.31 2.96 -5.41
CA ILE A 59 4.80 3.01 -4.04
C ILE A 59 3.95 2.05 -3.20
N GLY A 60 4.58 1.09 -2.57
CA GLY A 60 3.92 -0.09 -2.03
C GLY A 60 3.98 -1.26 -3.01
N TYR A 61 3.45 -2.40 -2.61
CA TYR A 61 3.35 -3.60 -3.43
C TYR A 61 2.20 -4.48 -2.96
N LEU A 62 1.65 -5.30 -3.85
CA LEU A 62 0.49 -6.14 -3.55
C LEU A 62 0.74 -7.62 -3.79
N SER A 63 1.74 -7.98 -4.62
CA SER A 63 1.98 -9.36 -5.02
C SER A 63 3.44 -9.83 -4.93
N ASN A 64 4.37 -8.99 -4.54
CA ASN A 64 5.80 -9.28 -4.57
C ASN A 64 6.31 -9.62 -5.99
N GLY A 65 5.82 -8.90 -7.01
CA GLY A 65 6.30 -8.93 -8.39
C GLY A 65 5.48 -9.79 -9.36
N CYS A 66 4.57 -10.65 -8.88
CA CYS A 66 3.81 -11.55 -9.78
C CYS A 66 2.87 -10.80 -10.72
N ILE A 67 2.12 -9.82 -10.19
CA ILE A 67 1.08 -9.08 -10.91
C ILE A 67 1.23 -7.55 -10.75
N ASP A 68 2.23 -7.06 -10.03
CA ASP A 68 2.35 -5.62 -9.74
C ASP A 68 2.47 -4.78 -11.02
N ARG A 69 3.12 -5.28 -12.08
CA ARG A 69 3.19 -4.59 -13.38
C ARG A 69 1.82 -4.48 -14.07
N ASP A 70 0.99 -5.51 -13.97
CA ASP A 70 -0.37 -5.49 -14.53
C ASP A 70 -1.26 -4.53 -13.73
N ILE A 71 -1.10 -4.50 -12.41
CA ILE A 71 -1.79 -3.54 -11.53
C ILE A 71 -1.39 -2.10 -11.89
N ILE A 72 -0.11 -1.82 -12.15
CA ILE A 72 0.38 -0.51 -12.60
C ILE A 72 -0.31 -0.11 -13.91
N HIS A 73 -0.37 -1.02 -14.90
CA HIS A 73 -1.03 -0.74 -16.16
C HIS A 73 -2.51 -0.37 -15.98
N HIS A 74 -3.21 -1.11 -15.13
CA HIS A 74 -4.60 -0.82 -14.80
C HIS A 74 -4.77 0.47 -14.00
N GLY A 75 -3.81 0.79 -13.13
CA GLY A 75 -3.79 2.04 -12.36
C GLY A 75 -3.64 3.25 -13.27
N MET A 76 -2.71 3.21 -14.20
CA MET A 76 -2.54 4.27 -15.19
C MET A 76 -3.80 4.47 -16.04
N ALA A 77 -4.42 3.37 -16.49
CA ALA A 77 -5.68 3.45 -17.23
C ALA A 77 -6.83 4.01 -16.40
N ALA A 78 -6.88 3.72 -15.08
CA ALA A 78 -7.87 4.29 -14.18
C ALA A 78 -7.66 5.79 -13.98
N ILE A 79 -6.41 6.24 -13.87
CA ILE A 79 -6.04 7.67 -13.79
C ILE A 79 -6.49 8.39 -15.07
N ASP A 80 -6.21 7.82 -16.25
CA ASP A 80 -6.52 8.44 -17.54
C ASP A 80 -8.02 8.60 -17.78
N ASN A 81 -8.84 7.64 -17.33
CA ASN A 81 -10.29 7.67 -17.56
C ASN A 81 -11.11 8.14 -16.35
N GLY A 82 -10.48 8.35 -15.20
CA GLY A 82 -11.12 8.81 -13.96
C GLY A 82 -12.12 7.81 -13.37
N GLN A 83 -12.00 6.52 -13.67
CA GLN A 83 -12.97 5.51 -13.23
C GLN A 83 -12.34 4.51 -12.23
N VAL A 84 -13.08 4.23 -11.16
CA VAL A 84 -12.75 3.16 -10.23
C VAL A 84 -12.76 1.82 -10.96
N LYS A 85 -11.76 0.99 -10.71
CA LYS A 85 -11.61 -0.32 -11.33
C LYS A 85 -11.46 -1.43 -10.29
N HIS A 86 -12.19 -2.53 -10.51
CA HIS A 86 -12.04 -3.75 -9.72
C HIS A 86 -11.26 -4.78 -10.54
N LEU A 87 -10.31 -5.42 -9.87
CA LEU A 87 -9.50 -6.49 -10.46
C LEU A 87 -9.59 -7.75 -9.59
N ARG A 88 -9.64 -8.91 -10.25
CA ARG A 88 -9.50 -10.21 -9.59
C ARG A 88 -8.44 -11.03 -10.30
N TYR A 89 -7.47 -11.51 -9.54
CA TYR A 89 -6.40 -12.41 -10.00
C TYR A 89 -6.54 -13.78 -9.34
N GLY A 90 -6.05 -14.82 -10.01
CA GLY A 90 -6.11 -16.19 -9.53
C GLY A 90 -7.45 -16.89 -9.81
N ALA A 91 -7.95 -17.71 -8.91
CA ALA A 91 -9.18 -18.47 -9.13
C ALA A 91 -10.38 -17.54 -9.41
N GLY A 92 -11.12 -17.81 -10.48
CA GLY A 92 -12.26 -16.99 -10.93
C GLY A 92 -11.88 -15.67 -11.61
N SER A 93 -10.59 -15.45 -11.91
CA SER A 93 -10.13 -14.29 -12.68
C SER A 93 -10.54 -14.39 -14.14
N PRO A 94 -10.91 -13.28 -14.79
CA PRO A 94 -11.06 -13.21 -16.25
C PRO A 94 -9.71 -13.29 -16.99
N TYR A 95 -8.59 -13.10 -16.29
CA TYR A 95 -7.23 -13.12 -16.86
C TYR A 95 -6.65 -14.52 -16.78
N LEU A 96 -6.89 -15.33 -17.83
CA LEU A 96 -6.47 -16.74 -17.88
C LEU A 96 -4.95 -16.94 -17.84
N ASP A 97 -4.20 -15.95 -18.33
CA ASP A 97 -2.74 -16.02 -18.47
C ASP A 97 -1.97 -15.53 -17.21
N LEU A 98 -2.66 -14.88 -16.27
CA LEU A 98 -2.08 -14.37 -15.02
C LEU A 98 -2.44 -15.27 -13.83
N LYS A 99 -1.80 -16.42 -13.76
CA LYS A 99 -1.94 -17.33 -12.63
C LYS A 99 -1.04 -16.88 -11.48
N LEU A 100 -1.61 -16.80 -10.28
CA LEU A 100 -0.81 -16.59 -9.09
C LEU A 100 -0.06 -17.89 -8.74
N PRO A 101 1.29 -17.88 -8.65
CA PRO A 101 2.08 -19.07 -8.35
C PRO A 101 1.72 -19.72 -6.99
N CYS A 102 1.20 -18.94 -6.05
CA CYS A 102 0.75 -19.39 -4.74
C CYS A 102 -0.59 -20.14 -4.78
N GLY A 103 -1.27 -20.18 -5.95
CA GLY A 103 -2.59 -20.81 -6.09
C GLY A 103 -3.73 -20.06 -5.41
N GLY A 104 -3.48 -18.87 -4.89
CA GLY A 104 -4.49 -18.02 -4.24
C GLY A 104 -5.32 -17.20 -5.23
N ALA A 105 -6.24 -16.39 -4.68
CA ALA A 105 -6.92 -15.34 -5.41
C ALA A 105 -6.82 -14.01 -4.65
N LEU A 106 -6.77 -12.91 -5.40
CA LEU A 106 -6.65 -11.57 -4.87
C LEU A 106 -7.63 -10.64 -5.58
N GLU A 107 -8.47 -9.95 -4.81
CA GLU A 107 -9.32 -8.88 -5.32
C GLU A 107 -8.80 -7.52 -4.90
N LEU A 108 -8.78 -6.61 -5.84
CA LEU A 108 -8.29 -5.24 -5.67
C LEU A 108 -9.33 -4.23 -6.13
N VAL A 109 -9.31 -3.07 -5.50
CA VAL A 109 -9.92 -1.85 -6.05
C VAL A 109 -8.82 -0.83 -6.36
N ILE A 110 -8.96 -0.16 -7.48
CA ILE A 110 -8.13 0.96 -7.91
C ILE A 110 -9.03 2.19 -7.95
N ASP A 111 -8.70 3.18 -7.12
CA ASP A 111 -9.45 4.43 -7.02
C ASP A 111 -8.55 5.60 -7.47
N PRO A 112 -8.83 6.22 -8.64
CA PRO A 112 -8.06 7.35 -9.16
C PRO A 112 -8.44 8.69 -8.54
N ALA A 113 -9.48 8.74 -7.70
CA ALA A 113 -9.96 9.96 -7.07
C ALA A 113 -10.41 9.72 -5.61
N PRO A 114 -9.52 9.19 -4.74
CA PRO A 114 -9.86 8.94 -3.36
C PRO A 114 -10.17 10.26 -2.63
N ASP A 115 -11.07 10.21 -1.64
CA ASP A 115 -11.46 11.40 -0.87
C ASP A 115 -10.29 11.91 -0.01
N LEU A 116 -9.78 13.09 -0.38
CA LEU A 116 -8.67 13.76 0.29
C LEU A 116 -8.92 13.91 1.81
N THR A 117 -10.13 14.36 2.19
CA THR A 117 -10.47 14.64 3.59
C THR A 117 -10.49 13.35 4.43
N VAL A 118 -11.00 12.27 3.84
CA VAL A 118 -11.03 10.96 4.48
C VAL A 118 -9.61 10.43 4.70
N LEU A 119 -8.74 10.54 3.68
CA LEU A 119 -7.34 10.11 3.80
C LEU A 119 -6.55 10.97 4.79
N GLU A 120 -6.77 12.29 4.81
CA GLU A 120 -6.15 13.20 5.80
C GLU A 120 -6.53 12.84 7.23
N ALA A 121 -7.82 12.61 7.48
CA ALA A 121 -8.30 12.22 8.79
C ALA A 121 -7.72 10.86 9.23
N ALA A 122 -7.65 9.90 8.30
CA ALA A 122 -7.06 8.59 8.56
C ALA A 122 -5.56 8.70 8.90
N LEU A 123 -4.80 9.43 8.08
CA LEU A 123 -3.36 9.64 8.33
C LEU A 123 -3.12 10.36 9.67
N ALA A 124 -3.89 11.38 9.98
CA ALA A 124 -3.77 12.11 11.25
C ALA A 124 -3.96 11.18 12.46
N ARG A 125 -4.92 10.25 12.40
CA ARG A 125 -5.11 9.25 13.47
C ARG A 125 -3.91 8.32 13.59
N LEU A 126 -3.40 7.79 12.48
CA LEU A 126 -2.23 6.89 12.47
C LEU A 126 -0.98 7.58 13.04
N LEU A 127 -0.74 8.83 12.65
CA LEU A 127 0.37 9.64 13.17
C LEU A 127 0.24 9.91 14.68
N ASN A 128 -1.01 10.02 15.18
CA ASN A 128 -1.32 10.13 16.62
C ASN A 128 -1.38 8.77 17.33
N ARG A 129 -0.82 7.72 16.73
CA ARG A 129 -0.78 6.36 17.30
C ARG A 129 -2.16 5.75 17.56
N GLN A 130 -3.18 6.18 16.80
CA GLN A 130 -4.54 5.68 16.88
C GLN A 130 -4.89 4.84 15.67
N LYS A 131 -5.62 3.76 15.88
CA LYS A 131 -6.21 2.99 14.79
C LYS A 131 -7.25 3.82 14.04
N THR A 132 -7.40 3.53 12.74
CA THR A 132 -8.41 4.13 11.88
C THR A 132 -9.04 3.06 11.00
N ALA A 133 -10.22 3.35 10.45
CA ALA A 133 -10.85 2.50 9.46
C ALA A 133 -11.10 3.31 8.17
N LEU A 134 -10.85 2.69 7.04
CA LEU A 134 -11.22 3.20 5.72
C LEU A 134 -12.27 2.29 5.10
N SER A 135 -13.13 2.89 4.29
CA SER A 135 -14.17 2.18 3.54
C SER A 135 -13.87 2.26 2.05
N PHE A 136 -13.79 1.13 1.41
CA PHE A 136 -13.50 1.00 -0.02
C PHE A 136 -14.71 0.46 -0.77
N ALA A 137 -14.88 0.89 -2.02
CA ALA A 137 -15.92 0.34 -2.88
C ALA A 137 -15.57 -1.13 -3.22
N GLY A 138 -16.35 -2.08 -2.73
CA GLY A 138 -16.26 -3.49 -3.12
C GLY A 138 -17.34 -3.84 -4.14
N LEU A 139 -17.23 -5.01 -4.79
CA LEU A 139 -18.19 -5.47 -5.80
C LEU A 139 -19.60 -5.71 -5.21
N ASP A 140 -19.66 -6.25 -3.99
CA ASP A 140 -20.91 -6.58 -3.29
C ASP A 140 -21.29 -5.55 -2.22
N GLY A 141 -20.66 -4.38 -2.23
CA GLY A 141 -20.88 -3.32 -1.25
C GLY A 141 -19.58 -2.82 -0.62
N PRO A 142 -19.66 -1.87 0.33
CA PRO A 142 -18.47 -1.29 0.94
C PRO A 142 -17.71 -2.30 1.79
N VAL A 143 -16.39 -2.31 1.65
CA VAL A 143 -15.46 -3.11 2.46
C VAL A 143 -14.77 -2.18 3.46
N HIS A 144 -14.90 -2.49 4.76
CA HIS A 144 -14.30 -1.70 5.84
C HIS A 144 -13.03 -2.38 6.33
N ILE A 145 -11.92 -1.66 6.31
CA ILE A 145 -10.61 -2.16 6.70
C ILE A 145 -10.02 -1.30 7.80
N GLU A 146 -9.61 -1.95 8.91
CA GLU A 146 -8.95 -1.29 10.02
C GLU A 146 -7.44 -1.25 9.80
N TYR A 147 -6.85 -0.07 10.01
CA TYR A 147 -5.42 0.18 9.93
C TYR A 147 -4.86 0.55 11.31
N ALA A 148 -3.72 -0.06 11.64
CA ALA A 148 -2.96 0.27 12.83
C ALA A 148 -1.81 1.23 12.49
N PRO A 149 -1.34 2.03 13.46
CA PRO A 149 -0.14 2.82 13.30
C PRO A 149 1.08 1.96 12.98
N LYS A 150 2.05 2.54 12.30
CA LYS A 150 3.36 1.93 12.02
C LYS A 150 3.96 1.40 13.32
N PRO A 151 4.52 0.17 13.34
CA PRO A 151 5.13 -0.38 14.54
C PRO A 151 6.25 0.52 15.05
N ALA A 152 6.26 0.84 16.34
CA ALA A 152 7.33 1.61 16.96
C ALA A 152 8.22 0.69 17.80
N LEU A 153 9.53 0.91 17.71
CA LEU A 153 10.53 0.21 18.49
C LEU A 153 11.32 1.20 19.33
N ILE A 154 11.25 1.04 20.65
CA ILE A 154 12.04 1.83 21.58
C ILE A 154 13.28 1.01 21.96
N LEU A 155 14.45 1.48 21.60
CA LEU A 155 15.73 0.87 21.98
C LEU A 155 16.42 1.74 23.02
N VAL A 156 16.75 1.11 24.14
CA VAL A 156 17.50 1.75 25.23
C VAL A 156 18.80 1.01 25.45
N GLY A 157 19.95 1.71 25.38
CA GLY A 157 21.23 1.08 25.56
C GLY A 157 22.36 1.76 24.84
N ARG A 158 23.50 1.05 24.73
CA ARG A 158 24.72 1.54 24.06
C ARG A 158 25.54 0.39 23.48
N GLY A 159 26.53 0.75 22.67
CA GLY A 159 27.52 -0.21 22.14
C GLY A 159 27.08 -0.84 20.82
N ALA A 160 27.79 -1.90 20.42
CA ALA A 160 27.67 -2.50 19.10
C ALA A 160 26.28 -3.12 18.85
N ILE A 161 25.78 -3.89 19.82
CA ILE A 161 24.47 -4.55 19.71
C ILE A 161 23.36 -3.52 19.52
N PHE A 162 23.35 -2.46 20.34
CA PHE A 162 22.38 -1.37 20.22
C PHE A 162 22.40 -0.74 18.82
N ARG A 163 23.60 -0.39 18.30
CA ARG A 163 23.72 0.20 16.97
C ARG A 163 23.27 -0.75 15.85
N THR A 164 23.68 -2.02 15.92
CA THR A 164 23.31 -3.01 14.89
C THR A 164 21.79 -3.27 14.91
N THR A 165 21.20 -3.38 16.09
CA THR A 165 19.73 -3.55 16.21
C THR A 165 18.99 -2.34 15.64
N ALA A 166 19.44 -1.12 15.94
CA ALA A 166 18.85 0.10 15.38
C ALA A 166 18.94 0.14 13.85
N GLN A 167 20.09 -0.23 13.28
CA GLN A 167 20.28 -0.31 11.83
C GLN A 167 19.35 -1.34 11.19
N LEU A 168 19.25 -2.55 11.74
CA LEU A 168 18.35 -3.59 11.23
C LEU A 168 16.89 -3.15 11.32
N ALA A 169 16.48 -2.58 12.44
CA ALA A 169 15.12 -2.11 12.63
C ALA A 169 14.75 -0.97 11.67
N ALA A 170 15.69 -0.08 11.34
CA ALA A 170 15.48 0.95 10.32
C ALA A 170 15.22 0.36 8.93
N HIS A 171 15.91 -0.74 8.56
CA HIS A 171 15.68 -1.45 7.30
C HIS A 171 14.36 -2.26 7.30
N MET A 172 13.84 -2.58 8.48
CA MET A 172 12.55 -3.26 8.64
C MET A 172 11.37 -2.29 8.75
N ASP A 173 11.60 -1.02 8.48
CA ASP A 173 10.59 0.04 8.43
C ASP A 173 9.85 0.29 9.77
N PHE A 174 10.54 0.10 10.91
CA PHE A 174 10.03 0.50 12.22
C PHE A 174 10.16 2.02 12.44
N GLU A 175 9.21 2.60 13.16
CA GLU A 175 9.39 3.91 13.79
C GLU A 175 10.35 3.74 14.99
N LEU A 176 11.55 4.34 14.89
CA LEU A 176 12.60 4.11 15.88
C LEU A 176 12.71 5.26 16.89
N HIS A 177 12.68 4.89 18.16
CA HIS A 177 12.99 5.79 19.27
C HIS A 177 14.25 5.25 19.98
N LEU A 178 15.33 6.01 19.91
CA LEU A 178 16.63 5.60 20.46
C LEU A 178 16.96 6.43 21.71
N ALA A 179 17.25 5.75 22.80
CA ALA A 179 17.76 6.37 24.03
C ALA A 179 19.09 5.72 24.40
N SER A 180 20.15 6.52 24.41
CA SER A 180 21.48 6.09 24.84
C SER A 180 21.88 6.88 26.09
N PRO A 181 22.24 6.22 27.19
CA PRO A 181 22.94 6.91 28.26
C PRO A 181 24.31 7.37 27.74
N ASP A 182 24.69 8.59 28.04
CA ASP A 182 25.98 9.18 27.68
C ASP A 182 27.18 8.34 28.09
#